data_770d0891c1c65e7e1de345b2d03502e1
#
_entry.id   770d0891c1c65e7e1de345b2d03502e1
#
_cell.length_a   1.000
_cell.length_b   1.000
_cell.length_c   1.000
_cell.angle_alpha   90.00
_cell.angle_beta   90.00
_cell.angle_gamma   90.00
#
_symmetry.space_group_name_H-M   'P 1'
#
loop_
_entity.id
_entity.type
_entity.pdbx_description
1 polymer ?
#
loop_
_entity_poly.entity_id
_entity_poly.type
_entity_poly.pdbx_seq_one_letter_code
_entity_poly.pdbx_strand_id
1 'polypeptide(L)'
;MKEQLARFIEQKGLTQTQAAKALGKSVAVINQYLKGTYKGVNKDIDEAVERLIKREKDKVVERNFNSEFVPTYAAERCLDVVHIAHVEGEISVVYGAAGLGKTKALKQYVSQNPETIFVEVEPSCSPKVLLKSLCHQLGLNETGANHELFTRITEKLGEGRLIIVDEAELLSTKSLEYIRRIHDLTGCGVVLAGMPRLLVNLKGKYGELAQLYSRVGLACDLGNQLSEDDIHRLAENGLGTD
;
A
#
# COMPACT_ATOMS: atom_id res chain seq x y z
N MET A 1 20.68 -5.65 -33.55
CA MET A 1 19.58 -6.07 -32.67
C MET A 1 19.66 -7.53 -32.21
N LYS A 2 19.94 -8.49 -33.08
CA LYS A 2 20.07 -9.93 -32.77
C LYS A 2 21.05 -10.22 -31.62
N GLU A 3 22.29 -9.70 -31.69
CA GLU A 3 23.28 -9.87 -30.63
C GLU A 3 22.88 -9.20 -29.30
N GLN A 4 22.21 -8.07 -29.39
CA GLN A 4 21.72 -7.37 -28.21
C GLN A 4 20.63 -8.18 -27.49
N LEU A 5 19.72 -8.81 -28.25
CA LEU A 5 18.72 -9.72 -27.70
C LEU A 5 19.38 -10.96 -27.06
N ALA A 6 20.38 -11.56 -27.72
CA ALA A 6 21.08 -12.72 -27.16
C ALA A 6 21.75 -12.38 -25.81
N ARG A 7 22.49 -11.28 -25.75
CA ARG A 7 23.12 -10.79 -24.51
C ARG A 7 22.07 -10.45 -23.44
N PHE A 8 20.97 -9.85 -23.83
CA PHE A 8 19.89 -9.52 -22.90
C PHE A 8 19.26 -10.77 -22.28
N ILE A 9 19.00 -11.82 -23.09
CA ILE A 9 18.48 -13.11 -22.62
C ILE A 9 19.46 -13.74 -21.61
N GLU A 10 20.74 -13.75 -21.94
CA GLU A 10 21.80 -14.31 -21.09
C GLU A 10 21.94 -13.54 -19.77
N GLN A 11 22.05 -12.22 -19.82
CA GLN A 11 22.19 -11.37 -18.63
C GLN A 11 20.99 -11.46 -17.66
N LYS A 12 19.80 -11.65 -18.20
CA LYS A 12 18.56 -11.74 -17.38
C LYS A 12 18.20 -13.19 -17.02
N GLY A 13 18.95 -14.18 -17.47
CA GLY A 13 18.65 -15.60 -17.26
C GLY A 13 17.28 -16.02 -17.83
N LEU A 14 16.82 -15.37 -18.90
CA LEU A 14 15.53 -15.64 -19.48
C LEU A 14 15.54 -16.91 -20.32
N THR A 15 14.47 -17.69 -20.26
CA THR A 15 14.22 -18.75 -21.23
C THR A 15 13.74 -18.15 -22.55
N GLN A 16 13.96 -18.88 -23.66
CA GLN A 16 13.46 -18.46 -24.97
C GLN A 16 11.95 -18.26 -25.02
N THR A 17 11.20 -19.03 -24.23
CA THR A 17 9.76 -18.89 -24.08
C THR A 17 9.39 -17.57 -23.39
N GLN A 18 10.13 -17.19 -22.36
CA GLN A 18 9.92 -15.91 -21.66
C GLN A 18 10.27 -14.71 -22.55
N ALA A 19 11.38 -14.80 -23.30
CA ALA A 19 11.78 -13.78 -24.26
C ALA A 19 10.75 -13.62 -25.40
N ALA A 20 10.24 -14.72 -25.93
CA ALA A 20 9.19 -14.72 -26.94
C ALA A 20 7.89 -14.06 -26.43
N LYS A 21 7.47 -14.38 -25.20
CA LYS A 21 6.32 -13.76 -24.55
C LYS A 21 6.53 -12.25 -24.35
N ALA A 22 7.71 -11.84 -23.91
CA ALA A 22 8.05 -10.43 -23.70
C ALA A 22 8.05 -9.61 -24.99
N LEU A 23 8.43 -10.24 -26.11
CA LEU A 23 8.42 -9.62 -27.45
C LEU A 23 7.09 -9.75 -28.20
N GLY A 24 6.10 -10.45 -27.64
CA GLY A 24 4.81 -10.71 -28.30
C GLY A 24 4.95 -11.56 -29.58
N LYS A 25 5.95 -12.45 -29.62
CA LYS A 25 6.24 -13.32 -30.78
C LYS A 25 6.23 -14.79 -30.38
N SER A 26 6.11 -15.70 -31.34
CA SER A 26 6.23 -17.13 -31.06
C SER A 26 7.69 -17.54 -30.77
N VAL A 27 7.88 -18.59 -29.98
CA VAL A 27 9.21 -19.13 -29.67
C VAL A 27 9.97 -19.55 -30.94
N ALA A 28 9.26 -20.10 -31.91
CA ALA A 28 9.86 -20.50 -33.21
C ALA A 28 10.43 -19.29 -33.97
N VAL A 29 9.71 -18.16 -33.98
CA VAL A 29 10.15 -16.90 -34.61
C VAL A 29 11.40 -16.36 -33.90
N ILE A 30 11.44 -16.33 -32.59
CA ILE A 30 12.59 -15.85 -31.82
C ILE A 30 13.81 -16.77 -32.03
N ASN A 31 13.61 -18.08 -32.05
CA ASN A 31 14.69 -19.02 -32.35
C ASN A 31 15.29 -18.83 -33.76
N GLN A 32 14.43 -18.70 -34.77
CA GLN A 32 14.87 -18.44 -36.13
C GLN A 32 15.58 -17.07 -36.25
N TYR A 33 15.07 -16.06 -35.58
CA TYR A 33 15.68 -14.72 -35.54
C TYR A 33 17.07 -14.78 -34.90
N LEU A 34 17.22 -15.41 -33.74
CA LEU A 34 18.51 -15.57 -33.07
C LEU A 34 19.52 -16.39 -33.90
N LYS A 35 19.04 -17.41 -34.62
CA LYS A 35 19.86 -18.19 -35.55
C LYS A 35 20.15 -17.48 -36.88
N GLY A 36 19.47 -16.37 -37.18
CA GLY A 36 19.61 -15.67 -38.46
C GLY A 36 18.94 -16.35 -39.65
N THR A 37 18.02 -17.27 -39.38
CA THR A 37 17.30 -18.06 -40.42
C THR A 37 15.86 -17.58 -40.62
N TYR A 38 15.44 -16.54 -39.89
CA TYR A 38 14.10 -15.99 -40.03
C TYR A 38 13.93 -15.28 -41.38
N LYS A 39 12.92 -15.72 -42.16
CA LYS A 39 12.64 -15.24 -43.51
C LYS A 39 11.61 -14.08 -43.57
N GLY A 40 11.08 -13.69 -42.43
CA GLY A 40 10.08 -12.59 -42.33
C GLY A 40 10.72 -11.21 -42.19
N VAL A 41 9.90 -10.21 -41.87
CA VAL A 41 10.37 -8.84 -41.70
C VAL A 41 11.11 -8.70 -40.35
N ASN A 42 12.45 -8.61 -40.44
CA ASN A 42 13.30 -8.47 -39.25
C ASN A 42 13.07 -7.13 -38.54
N LYS A 43 12.69 -6.07 -39.25
CA LYS A 43 12.49 -4.73 -38.71
C LYS A 43 11.50 -4.71 -37.54
N ASP A 44 10.37 -5.44 -37.67
CA ASP A 44 9.36 -5.51 -36.60
C ASP A 44 9.88 -6.18 -35.33
N ILE A 45 10.81 -7.14 -35.48
CA ILE A 45 11.45 -7.81 -34.35
C ILE A 45 12.52 -6.89 -33.74
N ASP A 46 13.29 -6.20 -34.57
CA ASP A 46 14.32 -5.25 -34.14
C ASP A 46 13.69 -4.11 -33.30
N GLU A 47 12.58 -3.53 -33.75
CA GLU A 47 11.84 -2.50 -33.02
C GLU A 47 11.25 -3.03 -31.69
N ALA A 48 10.79 -4.28 -31.67
CA ALA A 48 10.28 -4.90 -30.46
C ALA A 48 11.42 -5.15 -29.44
N VAL A 49 12.58 -5.58 -29.91
CA VAL A 49 13.79 -5.79 -29.09
C VAL A 49 14.26 -4.45 -28.51
N GLU A 50 14.32 -3.41 -29.33
CA GLU A 50 14.73 -2.07 -28.88
C GLU A 50 13.80 -1.53 -27.79
N ARG A 51 12.49 -1.63 -27.98
CA ARG A 51 11.48 -1.26 -26.98
C ARG A 51 11.62 -2.06 -25.69
N LEU A 52 11.87 -3.38 -25.78
CA LEU A 52 12.07 -4.23 -24.62
C LEU A 52 13.32 -3.83 -23.83
N ILE A 53 14.44 -3.65 -24.51
CA ILE A 53 15.71 -3.27 -23.87
C ILE A 53 15.60 -1.87 -23.24
N LYS A 54 14.98 -0.91 -23.95
CA LYS A 54 14.75 0.44 -23.41
C LYS A 54 13.88 0.38 -22.15
N ARG A 55 12.75 -0.31 -22.21
CA ARG A 55 11.85 -0.47 -21.06
C ARG A 55 12.55 -1.11 -19.85
N GLU A 56 13.44 -2.08 -20.08
CA GLU A 56 14.16 -2.70 -18.97
C GLU A 56 15.28 -1.81 -18.42
N LYS A 57 15.91 -0.98 -19.24
CA LYS A 57 16.84 0.07 -18.78
C LYS A 57 16.09 1.11 -17.94
N ASP A 58 14.94 1.58 -18.42
CA ASP A 58 14.11 2.54 -17.69
C ASP A 58 13.70 1.97 -16.34
N LYS A 59 13.30 0.67 -16.28
CA LYS A 59 13.00 0.00 -15.01
C LYS A 59 14.19 -0.14 -14.06
N VAL A 60 15.41 -0.28 -14.57
CA VAL A 60 16.62 -0.31 -13.73
C VAL A 60 16.89 1.07 -13.15
N VAL A 61 16.69 2.13 -13.92
CA VAL A 61 16.75 3.51 -13.44
C VAL A 61 15.68 3.75 -12.38
N GLU A 62 14.43 3.32 -12.63
CA GLU A 62 13.35 3.41 -11.63
C GLU A 62 13.60 2.57 -10.36
N ARG A 63 14.29 1.42 -10.46
CA ARG A 63 14.67 0.58 -9.32
C ARG A 63 15.84 1.12 -8.50
N ASN A 64 16.67 1.94 -9.11
CA ASN A 64 17.74 2.66 -8.40
C ASN A 64 17.23 3.91 -7.68
N PHE A 65 15.95 4.30 -7.86
CA PHE A 65 15.30 5.20 -6.94
C PHE A 65 15.30 4.53 -5.57
N ASN A 66 16.02 5.13 -4.64
CA ASN A 66 16.10 4.65 -3.27
C ASN A 66 14.67 4.55 -2.72
N SER A 67 14.22 3.33 -2.41
CA SER A 67 12.88 3.09 -1.87
C SER A 67 12.79 3.37 -0.37
N GLU A 68 13.86 3.91 0.22
CA GLU A 68 13.91 4.28 1.63
C GLU A 68 12.81 5.28 1.97
N PHE A 69 12.39 5.21 3.22
CA PHE A 69 11.42 6.16 3.74
C PHE A 69 12.06 7.55 3.85
N VAL A 70 11.44 8.53 3.18
CA VAL A 70 11.84 9.94 3.27
C VAL A 70 10.87 10.64 4.22
N PRO A 71 11.36 11.24 5.30
CA PRO A 71 10.52 11.98 6.24
C PRO A 71 10.13 13.33 5.64
N THR A 72 9.05 13.33 4.85
CA THR A 72 8.39 14.55 4.42
C THR A 72 7.59 15.16 5.57
N TYR A 73 7.29 16.45 5.52
CA TYR A 73 6.46 17.09 6.54
C TYR A 73 5.09 16.41 6.70
N ALA A 74 4.47 16.01 5.60
CA ALA A 74 3.22 15.25 5.63
C ALA A 74 3.39 13.88 6.30
N ALA A 75 4.51 13.19 6.05
CA ALA A 75 4.81 11.90 6.65
C ALA A 75 5.10 12.02 8.16
N GLU A 76 5.87 13.05 8.57
CA GLU A 76 6.14 13.33 9.99
C GLU A 76 4.85 13.58 10.76
N ARG A 77 3.97 14.46 10.26
CA ARG A 77 2.66 14.71 10.86
C ARG A 77 1.79 13.44 10.95
N CYS A 78 1.84 12.60 9.92
CA CYS A 78 1.14 11.31 9.94
C CYS A 78 1.68 10.43 11.07
N LEU A 79 3.02 10.31 11.20
CA LEU A 79 3.68 9.51 12.25
C LEU A 79 3.37 10.02 13.65
N ASP A 80 3.34 11.34 13.87
CA ASP A 80 2.99 11.95 15.15
C ASP A 80 1.58 11.57 15.58
N VAL A 81 0.61 11.66 14.67
CA VAL A 81 -0.79 11.27 14.96
C VAL A 81 -0.91 9.79 15.27
N VAL A 82 -0.20 8.94 14.52
CA VAL A 82 -0.18 7.50 14.76
C VAL A 82 0.42 7.19 16.14
N HIS A 83 1.50 7.88 16.49
CA HIS A 83 2.14 7.73 17.79
C HIS A 83 1.22 8.14 18.94
N ILE A 84 0.55 9.29 18.83
CA ILE A 84 -0.42 9.76 19.84
C ILE A 84 -1.54 8.74 19.99
N ALA A 85 -2.15 8.28 18.90
CA ALA A 85 -3.21 7.28 18.95
C ALA A 85 -2.76 5.98 19.63
N HIS A 86 -1.49 5.57 19.43
CA HIS A 86 -0.92 4.37 20.03
C HIS A 86 -0.73 4.54 21.54
N VAL A 87 -0.15 5.66 21.96
CA VAL A 87 0.20 5.90 23.37
C VAL A 87 -1.05 6.18 24.21
N GLU A 88 -1.94 7.01 23.71
CA GLU A 88 -3.16 7.42 24.43
C GLU A 88 -4.31 6.41 24.30
N GLY A 89 -4.19 5.41 23.41
CA GLY A 89 -5.25 4.44 23.16
C GLY A 89 -6.51 5.08 22.55
N GLU A 90 -6.37 6.14 21.74
CA GLU A 90 -7.47 6.89 21.15
C GLU A 90 -7.75 6.54 19.70
N ILE A 91 -8.92 6.92 19.19
CA ILE A 91 -9.20 6.89 17.76
C ILE A 91 -8.70 8.19 17.12
N SER A 92 -7.80 8.09 16.15
CA SER A 92 -7.34 9.21 15.36
C SER A 92 -7.63 9.03 13.88
N VAL A 93 -7.78 10.14 13.16
CA VAL A 93 -8.06 10.16 11.72
C VAL A 93 -6.95 10.93 11.00
N VAL A 94 -6.35 10.31 9.99
CA VAL A 94 -5.37 10.95 9.11
C VAL A 94 -5.92 10.97 7.69
N TYR A 95 -6.11 12.16 7.13
CA TYR A 95 -6.65 12.27 5.78
C TYR A 95 -5.90 13.30 4.94
N GLY A 96 -5.98 13.16 3.63
CA GLY A 96 -5.33 14.04 2.66
C GLY A 96 -5.36 13.45 1.27
N ALA A 97 -4.95 14.21 0.27
CA ALA A 97 -4.94 13.78 -1.13
C ALA A 97 -4.11 12.52 -1.36
N ALA A 98 -4.35 11.84 -2.50
CA ALA A 98 -3.51 10.74 -2.93
C ALA A 98 -2.07 11.22 -3.20
N GLY A 99 -1.08 10.36 -2.98
CA GLY A 99 0.33 10.67 -3.27
C GLY A 99 1.09 11.40 -2.15
N LEU A 100 0.47 11.78 -1.04
CA LEU A 100 1.14 12.43 0.10
C LEU A 100 2.02 11.51 0.95
N GLY A 101 2.11 10.23 0.61
CA GLY A 101 2.96 9.28 1.33
C GLY A 101 2.33 8.64 2.58
N LYS A 102 1.01 8.80 2.82
CA LYS A 102 0.31 8.21 3.98
C LYS A 102 0.65 6.74 4.20
N THR A 103 0.38 5.90 3.22
CA THR A 103 0.65 4.45 3.29
C THR A 103 2.11 4.14 3.60
N LYS A 104 3.07 4.90 3.03
CA LYS A 104 4.50 4.73 3.34
C LYS A 104 4.82 5.07 4.79
N ALA A 105 4.29 6.19 5.30
CA ALA A 105 4.45 6.60 6.69
C ALA A 105 3.86 5.55 7.65
N LEU A 106 2.64 5.07 7.37
CA LEU A 106 2.00 4.03 8.17
C LEU A 106 2.81 2.73 8.19
N LYS A 107 3.28 2.25 7.02
CA LYS A 107 4.13 1.06 6.92
C LYS A 107 5.49 1.25 7.61
N GLN A 108 6.05 2.46 7.59
CA GLN A 108 7.24 2.80 8.36
C GLN A 108 7.00 2.67 9.86
N TYR A 109 5.87 3.18 10.37
CA TYR A 109 5.50 3.03 11.77
C TYR A 109 5.37 1.55 12.18
N VAL A 110 4.67 0.76 11.37
CA VAL A 110 4.50 -0.69 11.59
C VAL A 110 5.84 -1.42 11.63
N SER A 111 6.79 -1.06 10.76
CA SER A 111 8.12 -1.68 10.74
C SER A 111 8.90 -1.45 12.04
N GLN A 112 8.66 -0.33 12.72
CA GLN A 112 9.28 0.02 14.00
C GLN A 112 8.48 -0.49 15.21
N ASN A 113 7.19 -0.83 15.01
CA ASN A 113 6.28 -1.29 16.05
C ASN A 113 5.57 -2.57 15.59
N PRO A 114 6.24 -3.76 15.67
CA PRO A 114 5.72 -5.01 15.09
C PRO A 114 4.40 -5.51 15.70
N GLU A 115 4.05 -5.02 16.89
CA GLU A 115 2.79 -5.33 17.58
C GLU A 115 1.58 -4.58 17.00
N THR A 116 1.79 -3.66 16.07
CA THR A 116 0.75 -2.89 15.38
C THR A 116 0.05 -3.75 14.35
N ILE A 117 -1.28 -3.72 14.35
CA ILE A 117 -2.12 -4.40 13.36
C ILE A 117 -2.35 -3.43 12.21
N PHE A 118 -1.98 -3.81 10.99
CA PHE A 118 -2.13 -2.97 9.80
C PHE A 118 -3.07 -3.61 8.78
N VAL A 119 -4.17 -2.95 8.49
CA VAL A 119 -5.15 -3.38 7.49
C VAL A 119 -5.21 -2.35 6.37
N GLU A 120 -4.87 -2.77 5.16
CA GLU A 120 -5.09 -2.00 3.93
C GLU A 120 -6.42 -2.47 3.32
N VAL A 121 -7.38 -1.55 3.21
CA VAL A 121 -8.75 -1.89 2.83
C VAL A 121 -8.91 -1.90 1.32
N GLU A 122 -9.48 -2.97 0.79
CA GLU A 122 -9.86 -3.09 -0.62
C GLU A 122 -11.35 -2.75 -0.83
N PRO A 123 -11.78 -2.35 -2.04
CA PRO A 123 -13.18 -2.00 -2.34
C PRO A 123 -14.20 -3.10 -2.02
N SER A 124 -13.76 -4.37 -2.02
CA SER A 124 -14.59 -5.55 -1.71
C SER A 124 -14.66 -5.88 -0.21
N CYS A 125 -14.05 -5.08 0.66
CA CYS A 125 -13.93 -5.36 2.08
C CYS A 125 -15.29 -5.29 2.80
N SER A 126 -15.87 -6.44 3.08
CA SER A 126 -17.05 -6.58 3.94
C SER A 126 -16.66 -6.61 5.43
N PRO A 127 -17.62 -6.44 6.37
CA PRO A 127 -17.34 -6.60 7.80
C PRO A 127 -16.69 -7.94 8.15
N LYS A 128 -17.08 -9.01 7.46
CA LYS A 128 -16.51 -10.34 7.68
C LYS A 128 -15.05 -10.41 7.20
N VAL A 129 -14.72 -9.78 6.07
CA VAL A 129 -13.36 -9.72 5.54
C VAL A 129 -12.47 -8.93 6.49
N LEU A 130 -12.93 -7.79 6.97
CA LEU A 130 -12.21 -6.98 7.96
C LEU A 130 -11.89 -7.78 9.23
N LEU A 131 -12.90 -8.42 9.84
CA LEU A 131 -12.71 -9.22 11.06
C LEU A 131 -11.77 -10.40 10.85
N LYS A 132 -11.83 -11.05 9.69
CA LYS A 132 -10.89 -12.12 9.35
C LYS A 132 -9.46 -11.60 9.21
N SER A 133 -9.26 -10.44 8.57
CA SER A 133 -7.94 -9.82 8.44
C SER A 133 -7.35 -9.48 9.82
N LEU A 134 -8.16 -8.95 10.73
CA LEU A 134 -7.74 -8.71 12.11
C LEU A 134 -7.39 -10.01 12.85
N CYS A 135 -8.22 -11.06 12.72
CA CYS A 135 -7.90 -12.38 13.29
C CYS A 135 -6.59 -12.93 12.74
N HIS A 136 -6.36 -12.84 11.43
CA HIS A 136 -5.14 -13.30 10.77
C HIS A 136 -3.89 -12.68 11.40
N GLN A 137 -3.88 -11.35 11.51
CA GLN A 137 -2.73 -10.62 12.07
C GLN A 137 -2.53 -10.87 13.57
N LEU A 138 -3.59 -11.21 14.29
CA LEU A 138 -3.53 -11.61 15.69
C LEU A 138 -3.16 -13.08 15.90
N GLY A 139 -2.98 -13.85 14.83
CA GLY A 139 -2.74 -15.31 14.90
C GLY A 139 -3.92 -16.09 15.41
N LEU A 140 -5.16 -15.60 15.19
CA LEU A 140 -6.41 -16.22 15.64
C LEU A 140 -7.08 -17.01 14.52
N ASN A 141 -7.99 -17.93 14.90
CA ASN A 141 -8.79 -18.67 13.94
C ASN A 141 -9.74 -17.73 13.19
N GLU A 142 -9.69 -17.77 11.84
CA GLU A 142 -10.46 -16.92 10.92
C GLU A 142 -11.83 -17.54 10.54
N THR A 143 -12.19 -18.69 11.10
CA THR A 143 -13.47 -19.36 10.80
C THR A 143 -14.56 -18.96 11.78
N GLY A 144 -15.81 -18.95 11.33
CA GLY A 144 -16.98 -18.68 12.17
C GLY A 144 -17.82 -17.49 11.73
N ALA A 145 -18.80 -17.15 12.54
CA ALA A 145 -19.67 -16.00 12.36
C ALA A 145 -18.98 -14.71 12.81
N ASN A 146 -19.48 -13.55 12.37
CA ASN A 146 -18.88 -12.25 12.72
C ASN A 146 -18.76 -12.02 14.23
N HIS A 147 -19.75 -12.46 15.00
CA HIS A 147 -19.71 -12.29 16.46
C HIS A 147 -18.60 -13.12 17.11
N GLU A 148 -18.33 -14.33 16.62
CA GLU A 148 -17.26 -15.20 17.12
C GLU A 148 -15.87 -14.61 16.81
N LEU A 149 -15.69 -14.10 15.57
CA LEU A 149 -14.46 -13.40 15.19
C LEU A 149 -14.25 -12.16 16.06
N PHE A 150 -15.29 -11.37 16.23
CA PHE A 150 -15.27 -10.17 17.07
C PHE A 150 -14.89 -10.48 18.53
N THR A 151 -15.50 -11.51 19.13
CA THR A 151 -15.19 -11.94 20.49
C THR A 151 -13.73 -12.33 20.64
N ARG A 152 -13.20 -13.17 19.73
CA ARG A 152 -11.79 -13.57 19.75
C ARG A 152 -10.84 -12.38 19.64
N ILE A 153 -11.17 -11.40 18.79
CA ILE A 153 -10.38 -10.18 18.62
C ILE A 153 -10.36 -9.38 19.93
N THR A 154 -11.53 -9.14 20.53
CA THR A 154 -11.63 -8.35 21.76
C THR A 154 -11.04 -9.03 22.99
N GLU A 155 -11.02 -10.36 23.04
CA GLU A 155 -10.34 -11.13 24.09
C GLU A 155 -8.82 -11.12 23.94
N LYS A 156 -8.30 -10.97 22.70
CA LYS A 156 -6.87 -10.98 22.42
C LYS A 156 -6.22 -9.61 22.47
N LEU A 157 -6.97 -8.56 22.04
CA LEU A 157 -6.51 -7.18 22.07
C LEU A 157 -6.65 -6.60 23.50
N GLY A 158 -5.73 -5.71 23.85
CA GLY A 158 -5.74 -4.97 25.10
C GLY A 158 -5.22 -3.55 24.90
N GLU A 159 -5.11 -2.83 25.99
CA GLU A 159 -4.46 -1.52 26.03
C GLU A 159 -3.01 -1.60 25.52
N GLY A 160 -2.49 -0.52 24.97
CA GLY A 160 -1.14 -0.45 24.40
C GLY A 160 -0.97 -1.15 23.05
N ARG A 161 -2.07 -1.59 22.42
CA ARG A 161 -2.08 -2.10 21.04
C ARG A 161 -2.63 -1.03 20.11
N LEU A 162 -2.23 -1.10 18.84
CA LEU A 162 -2.69 -0.17 17.81
C LEU A 162 -3.24 -0.95 16.61
N ILE A 163 -4.39 -0.48 16.11
CA ILE A 163 -4.96 -0.90 14.82
C ILE A 163 -4.84 0.28 13.87
N ILE A 164 -4.17 0.08 12.75
CA ILE A 164 -4.11 1.03 11.64
C ILE A 164 -4.95 0.49 10.49
N VAL A 165 -5.87 1.29 9.99
CA VAL A 165 -6.71 0.98 8.83
C VAL A 165 -6.41 2.01 7.75
N ASP A 166 -5.74 1.58 6.68
CA ASP A 166 -5.49 2.41 5.50
C ASP A 166 -6.60 2.24 4.46
N GLU A 167 -6.84 3.27 3.64
CA GLU A 167 -7.99 3.38 2.70
C GLU A 167 -9.35 3.23 3.43
N ALA A 168 -9.43 3.73 4.67
CA ALA A 168 -10.59 3.54 5.55
C ALA A 168 -11.89 4.15 5.00
N GLU A 169 -11.84 5.05 4.04
CA GLU A 169 -13.02 5.57 3.33
C GLU A 169 -13.75 4.51 2.50
N LEU A 170 -13.14 3.35 2.27
CA LEU A 170 -13.75 2.22 1.58
C LEU A 170 -14.56 1.33 2.53
N LEU A 171 -14.41 1.51 3.85
CA LEU A 171 -15.16 0.73 4.82
C LEU A 171 -16.65 1.09 4.83
N SER A 172 -17.48 0.07 4.98
CA SER A 172 -18.90 0.26 5.24
C SER A 172 -19.15 0.80 6.65
N THR A 173 -20.29 1.45 6.88
CA THR A 173 -20.75 1.89 8.21
C THR A 173 -20.69 0.75 9.23
N LYS A 174 -21.10 -0.47 8.84
CA LYS A 174 -21.04 -1.65 9.71
C LYS A 174 -19.61 -2.04 10.07
N SER A 175 -18.66 -1.93 9.14
CA SER A 175 -17.25 -2.21 9.40
C SER A 175 -16.64 -1.20 10.36
N LEU A 176 -16.94 0.09 10.17
CA LEU A 176 -16.51 1.16 11.06
C LEU A 176 -17.08 1.01 12.47
N GLU A 177 -18.33 0.53 12.58
CA GLU A 177 -18.95 0.24 13.87
C GLU A 177 -18.29 -0.94 14.60
N TYR A 178 -17.80 -1.96 13.88
CA TYR A 178 -16.98 -3.02 14.49
C TYR A 178 -15.65 -2.45 15.03
N ILE A 179 -14.97 -1.59 14.28
CA ILE A 179 -13.73 -0.94 14.73
C ILE A 179 -13.99 -0.12 16.01
N ARG A 180 -15.04 0.70 16.03
CA ARG A 180 -15.42 1.47 17.21
C ARG A 180 -15.64 0.57 18.43
N ARG A 181 -16.41 -0.51 18.26
CA ARG A 181 -16.70 -1.42 19.37
C ARG A 181 -15.48 -2.19 19.86
N ILE A 182 -14.54 -2.52 18.96
CA ILE A 182 -13.26 -3.11 19.37
C ILE A 182 -12.52 -2.13 20.25
N HIS A 183 -12.37 -0.87 19.81
CA HIS A 183 -11.75 0.18 20.61
C HIS A 183 -12.43 0.37 21.97
N ASP A 184 -13.76 0.54 22.00
CA ASP A 184 -14.53 0.77 23.24
C ASP A 184 -14.37 -0.37 24.27
N LEU A 185 -14.16 -1.61 23.83
CA LEU A 185 -14.04 -2.79 24.71
C LEU A 185 -12.60 -3.09 25.12
N THR A 186 -11.62 -2.67 24.33
CA THR A 186 -10.23 -3.10 24.54
C THR A 186 -9.30 -1.96 24.95
N GLY A 187 -9.70 -0.70 24.75
CA GLY A 187 -8.83 0.46 24.95
C GLY A 187 -7.67 0.54 23.96
N CYS A 188 -7.66 -0.26 22.86
CA CYS A 188 -6.62 -0.19 21.87
C CYS A 188 -6.71 1.11 21.07
N GLY A 189 -5.55 1.69 20.69
CA GLY A 189 -5.50 2.81 19.76
C GLY A 189 -6.00 2.41 18.37
N VAL A 190 -6.61 3.35 17.65
CA VAL A 190 -7.07 3.16 16.27
C VAL A 190 -6.67 4.34 15.41
N VAL A 191 -6.08 4.08 14.26
CA VAL A 191 -5.85 5.11 13.23
C VAL A 191 -6.64 4.74 11.99
N LEU A 192 -7.54 5.64 11.57
CA LEU A 192 -8.23 5.57 10.30
C LEU A 192 -7.55 6.52 9.33
N ALA A 193 -6.89 5.98 8.31
CA ALA A 193 -6.21 6.77 7.30
C ALA A 193 -6.92 6.65 5.95
N GLY A 194 -6.92 7.75 5.18
CA GLY A 194 -7.56 7.73 3.87
C GLY A 194 -7.61 9.06 3.15
N MET A 195 -8.50 9.14 2.18
CA MET A 195 -8.78 10.37 1.43
C MET A 195 -9.72 11.32 2.20
N PRO A 196 -9.83 12.61 1.83
CA PRO A 196 -10.70 13.59 2.52
C PRO A 196 -12.15 13.15 2.68
N ARG A 197 -12.66 12.31 1.77
CA ARG A 197 -14.02 11.75 1.89
C ARG A 197 -14.20 10.86 3.12
N LEU A 198 -13.11 10.35 3.73
CA LEU A 198 -13.17 9.59 4.98
C LEU A 198 -13.86 10.41 6.07
N LEU A 199 -13.43 11.67 6.24
CA LEU A 199 -14.02 12.57 7.25
C LEU A 199 -15.51 12.84 6.98
N VAL A 200 -15.89 12.97 5.70
CA VAL A 200 -17.29 13.13 5.29
C VAL A 200 -18.10 11.87 5.63
N ASN A 201 -17.54 10.69 5.36
CA ASN A 201 -18.18 9.42 5.70
C ASN A 201 -18.36 9.26 7.21
N LEU A 202 -17.34 9.62 8.01
CA LEU A 202 -17.40 9.55 9.48
C LEU A 202 -18.43 10.51 10.09
N LYS A 203 -18.59 11.72 9.54
CA LYS A 203 -19.64 12.65 9.97
C LYS A 203 -21.03 12.15 9.62
N GLY A 204 -21.15 11.39 8.50
CA GLY A 204 -22.41 10.87 8.02
C GLY A 204 -23.39 11.95 7.58
N LYS A 205 -24.32 11.62 6.69
CA LYS A 205 -25.34 12.56 6.23
C LYS A 205 -26.43 12.79 7.30
N TYR A 206 -26.70 11.75 8.09
CA TYR A 206 -27.74 11.74 9.13
C TYR A 206 -27.19 11.37 10.52
N GLY A 207 -25.86 11.46 10.71
CA GLY A 207 -25.22 11.13 11.98
C GLY A 207 -25.10 9.62 12.27
N GLU A 208 -25.09 8.78 11.20
CA GLU A 208 -25.05 7.32 11.34
C GLU A 208 -23.80 6.85 12.11
N LEU A 209 -22.73 7.61 12.06
CA LEU A 209 -21.47 7.33 12.77
C LEU A 209 -21.15 8.37 13.84
N ALA A 210 -22.14 9.09 14.34
CA ALA A 210 -21.94 10.12 15.38
C ALA A 210 -21.21 9.57 16.62
N GLN A 211 -21.49 8.33 17.01
CA GLN A 211 -20.81 7.67 18.12
C GLN A 211 -19.32 7.39 17.84
N LEU A 212 -18.97 6.98 16.61
CA LEU A 212 -17.58 6.82 16.22
C LEU A 212 -16.89 8.18 16.15
N TYR A 213 -17.53 9.15 15.50
CA TYR A 213 -16.98 10.50 15.36
C TYR A 213 -16.72 11.17 16.71
N SER A 214 -17.57 10.93 17.71
CA SER A 214 -17.38 11.45 19.08
C SER A 214 -16.19 10.82 19.83
N ARG A 215 -15.65 9.71 19.34
CA ARG A 215 -14.46 9.04 19.89
C ARG A 215 -13.16 9.47 19.19
N VAL A 216 -13.28 10.27 18.11
CA VAL A 216 -12.09 10.79 17.42
C VAL A 216 -11.45 11.86 18.28
N GLY A 217 -10.32 11.55 18.90
CA GLY A 217 -9.52 12.49 19.68
C GLY A 217 -8.76 13.47 18.80
N LEU A 218 -8.19 12.98 17.68
CA LEU A 218 -7.41 13.80 16.76
C LEU A 218 -7.76 13.52 15.30
N ALA A 219 -8.01 14.58 14.53
CA ALA A 219 -8.20 14.51 13.08
C ALA A 219 -7.17 15.41 12.38
N CYS A 220 -6.26 14.80 11.62
CA CYS A 220 -5.18 15.49 10.94
C CYS A 220 -5.41 15.56 9.44
N ASP A 221 -5.49 16.79 8.92
CA ASP A 221 -5.48 17.07 7.50
C ASP A 221 -4.04 17.25 7.01
N LEU A 222 -3.60 16.37 6.13
CA LEU A 222 -2.28 16.46 5.50
C LEU A 222 -2.26 17.37 4.26
N GLY A 223 -3.42 17.89 3.86
CA GLY A 223 -3.57 18.77 2.71
C GLY A 223 -3.77 18.05 1.37
N ASN A 224 -3.57 18.82 0.29
CA ASN A 224 -3.85 18.36 -1.07
C ASN A 224 -2.61 18.18 -1.94
N GLN A 225 -1.45 18.65 -1.50
CA GLN A 225 -0.20 18.56 -2.24
C GLN A 225 1.00 18.55 -1.28
N LEU A 226 2.13 18.04 -1.75
CA LEU A 226 3.40 18.13 -1.04
C LEU A 226 3.92 19.58 -1.09
N SER A 227 4.64 19.97 -0.05
CA SER A 227 5.38 21.25 -0.06
C SER A 227 6.55 21.19 -1.05
N GLU A 228 7.05 22.35 -1.49
CA GLU A 228 8.25 22.42 -2.33
C GLU A 228 9.45 21.77 -1.64
N ASP A 229 9.62 21.97 -0.35
CA ASP A 229 10.67 21.35 0.45
C ASP A 229 10.56 19.83 0.49
N ASP A 230 9.33 19.29 0.59
CA ASP A 230 9.09 17.85 0.53
C ASP A 230 9.45 17.27 -0.84
N ILE A 231 9.13 18.00 -1.91
CA ILE A 231 9.49 17.59 -3.27
C ILE A 231 11.02 17.58 -3.43
N HIS A 232 11.72 18.59 -2.90
CA HIS A 232 13.19 18.62 -2.91
C HIS A 232 13.78 17.44 -2.13
N ARG A 233 13.35 17.19 -0.91
CA ARG A 233 13.79 16.03 -0.09
C ARG A 233 13.59 14.70 -0.80
N LEU A 234 12.43 14.53 -1.46
CA LEU A 234 12.13 13.31 -2.23
C LEU A 234 13.02 13.17 -3.45
N ALA A 235 13.31 14.28 -4.15
CA ALA A 235 14.18 14.30 -5.33
C ALA A 235 15.64 14.00 -4.95
N GLU A 236 16.18 14.62 -3.91
CA GLU A 236 17.55 14.38 -3.41
C GLU A 236 17.73 12.91 -2.99
N ASN A 237 16.78 12.35 -2.24
CA ASN A 237 16.83 10.94 -1.84
C ASN A 237 16.70 9.98 -3.03
N GLY A 238 15.83 10.33 -4.00
CA GLY A 238 15.58 9.49 -5.18
C GLY A 238 16.71 9.53 -6.22
N LEU A 239 17.42 10.65 -6.34
CA LEU A 239 18.49 10.85 -7.33
C LEU A 239 19.85 10.38 -6.81
N GLY A 240 20.00 10.10 -5.52
CA GLY A 240 21.27 9.76 -4.90
C GLY A 240 22.29 10.87 -5.15
N THR A 241 22.44 11.80 -4.25
CA THR A 241 23.58 12.70 -4.30
C THR A 241 24.84 11.90 -3.98
N ASP A 242 25.60 11.52 -5.03
CA ASP A 242 26.99 11.12 -4.89
C ASP A 242 27.86 12.31 -4.42
#